data_645e6ee64184bf67fc7edd7bbebdf365
#
_entry.id   645e6ee64184bf67fc7edd7bbebdf365
#
_cell.length_a   1.000
_cell.length_b   1.000
_cell.length_c   1.000
_cell.angle_alpha   90.00
_cell.angle_beta   90.00
_cell.angle_gamma   90.00
#
_symmetry.space_group_name_H-M   'P 1'
#
loop_
_entity.id
_entity.type
_entity.pdbx_description
1 polymer ?
#
loop_
_entity_poly.entity_id
_entity_poly.type
_entity_poly.pdbx_seq_one_letter_code
_entity_poly.pdbx_strand_id
1 'polypeptide(L)'
;MERERLKSRLGFILLSAGCAIGIGNVWKFPYMAGQYGGGFFVLIYLFFLIILGIPVMTMEFSLGRASQKSPVRLYRELEPKGSKWHIHGSLAMAGNYLLMMFYTTVTGWMLSYFVSTASGRFVGMDSEQIGAQFGKLTANPQLMTLYMVIVVIVGFAICAVGLQNGLERVTKGMMTALLCIMLVLAVYSVFLDGAKEGLAFYLVPSFEKMKEIGIGNVVVGAMNQAFFTLSLGIGSMAIFGSYIDKDRALLGESINVAVLDTFVALCSGLIIFPACFSYGVEVSSGPKLIFITLPNIFNHLPLGRLWGSLFFVFMTFAAFSTVLAIFENLISCTRDITGWSRKKASVVNCIAMLILSMPCILGFSVWSGFQPFGEGSNIMDLEDFAVSNVLLPLGSLVFVLFCTCRYGFGWKKFTEEANEGKGLKVPNWTRGYMTYVLPLIIIVLFIVGIIPFFTK
;
A
#
# COMPACT_ATOMS: atom_id res chain seq x y z
N MET A 1 24.83 11.74 11.74
CA MET A 1 24.89 10.26 11.81
C MET A 1 25.11 9.74 10.40
N GLU A 2 26.00 8.77 10.25
CA GLU A 2 26.18 8.07 8.99
C GLU A 2 24.91 7.26 8.68
N ARG A 3 24.45 7.28 7.42
CA ARG A 3 23.21 6.62 7.02
C ARG A 3 23.46 5.12 6.86
N GLU A 4 22.63 4.28 7.45
CA GLU A 4 22.66 2.84 7.24
C GLU A 4 22.41 2.53 5.75
N ARG A 5 23.05 1.48 5.22
CA ARG A 5 22.88 1.05 3.82
C ARG A 5 22.36 -0.36 3.74
N LEU A 6 21.61 -0.66 2.70
CA LEU A 6 21.14 -2.01 2.41
C LEU A 6 22.30 -2.89 1.92
N LYS A 7 22.27 -4.16 2.29
CA LYS A 7 23.35 -5.09 1.97
C LYS A 7 23.37 -5.50 0.48
N SER A 8 22.20 -5.48 -0.17
CA SER A 8 22.08 -5.97 -1.54
C SER A 8 21.01 -5.25 -2.34
N ARG A 9 21.18 -5.21 -3.68
CA ARG A 9 20.17 -4.72 -4.62
C ARG A 9 18.84 -5.46 -4.48
N LEU A 10 18.86 -6.79 -4.36
CA LEU A 10 17.66 -7.58 -4.14
C LEU A 10 16.95 -7.17 -2.84
N GLY A 11 17.70 -6.86 -1.78
CA GLY A 11 17.17 -6.32 -0.54
C GLY A 11 16.46 -5.00 -0.74
N PHE A 12 17.03 -4.08 -1.51
CA PHE A 12 16.39 -2.82 -1.88
C PHE A 12 15.09 -3.04 -2.64
N ILE A 13 15.10 -3.86 -3.71
CA ILE A 13 13.90 -4.13 -4.52
C ILE A 13 12.80 -4.77 -3.67
N LEU A 14 13.12 -5.83 -2.91
CA LEU A 14 12.13 -6.53 -2.10
C LEU A 14 11.61 -5.69 -0.93
N LEU A 15 12.43 -4.82 -0.36
CA LEU A 15 12.00 -3.92 0.71
C LEU A 15 11.10 -2.80 0.18
N SER A 16 11.49 -2.18 -0.93
CA SER A 16 10.68 -1.14 -1.59
C SER A 16 9.39 -1.73 -2.16
N ALA A 17 9.46 -2.90 -2.80
CA ALA A 17 8.27 -3.62 -3.25
C ALA A 17 7.40 -4.05 -2.07
N GLY A 18 7.97 -4.51 -0.95
CA GLY A 18 7.22 -4.85 0.26
C GLY A 18 6.53 -3.65 0.93
N CYS A 19 7.01 -2.44 0.67
CA CYS A 19 6.29 -1.21 1.05
C CYS A 19 5.09 -0.94 0.15
N ALA A 20 5.24 -1.17 -1.15
CA ALA A 20 4.17 -1.02 -2.13
C ALA A 20 3.15 -2.16 -2.03
N ILE A 21 3.63 -3.41 -2.01
CA ILE A 21 2.80 -4.62 -1.91
C ILE A 21 2.18 -4.73 -0.53
N GLY A 22 0.90 -4.39 -0.43
CA GLY A 22 0.17 -4.38 0.82
C GLY A 22 -1.31 -4.74 0.63
N ILE A 23 -2.13 -4.24 1.53
CA ILE A 23 -3.60 -4.36 1.45
C ILE A 23 -4.12 -3.79 0.12
N GLY A 24 -3.43 -2.79 -0.44
CA GLY A 24 -3.74 -2.19 -1.74
C GLY A 24 -3.79 -3.18 -2.88
N ASN A 25 -2.86 -4.14 -2.94
CA ASN A 25 -2.74 -5.12 -4.01
C ASN A 25 -3.64 -6.35 -3.79
N VAL A 26 -3.69 -6.81 -2.53
CA VAL A 26 -4.30 -8.11 -2.23
C VAL A 26 -5.78 -8.01 -1.87
N TRP A 27 -6.26 -6.81 -1.56
CA TRP A 27 -7.65 -6.52 -1.22
C TRP A 27 -8.27 -5.41 -2.08
N LYS A 28 -7.70 -4.17 -2.00
CA LYS A 28 -8.31 -2.99 -2.64
C LYS A 28 -8.33 -3.14 -4.16
N PHE A 29 -7.27 -3.63 -4.77
CA PHE A 29 -7.19 -3.81 -6.22
C PHE A 29 -8.21 -4.81 -6.77
N PRO A 30 -8.35 -6.06 -6.25
CA PRO A 30 -9.40 -6.97 -6.72
C PRO A 30 -10.80 -6.42 -6.48
N TYR A 31 -11.05 -5.79 -5.33
CA TYR A 31 -12.32 -5.13 -5.05
C TYR A 31 -12.65 -4.06 -6.09
N MET A 32 -11.71 -3.15 -6.35
CA MET A 32 -11.87 -2.09 -7.35
C MET A 32 -12.06 -2.67 -8.77
N ALA A 33 -11.30 -3.69 -9.13
CA ALA A 33 -11.47 -4.38 -10.41
C ALA A 33 -12.87 -5.00 -10.54
N GLY A 34 -13.39 -5.61 -9.47
CA GLY A 34 -14.75 -6.12 -9.42
C GLY A 34 -15.80 -5.03 -9.59
N GLN A 35 -15.66 -3.92 -8.84
CA GLN A 35 -16.57 -2.78 -8.85
C GLN A 35 -16.58 -2.04 -10.19
N TYR A 36 -15.43 -1.93 -10.85
CA TYR A 36 -15.24 -1.15 -12.08
C TYR A 36 -15.20 -2.01 -13.37
N GLY A 37 -15.76 -3.21 -13.36
CA GLY A 37 -16.01 -3.99 -14.56
C GLY A 37 -14.85 -4.81 -15.10
N GLY A 38 -13.86 -5.13 -14.27
CA GLY A 38 -12.80 -6.11 -14.58
C GLY A 38 -11.73 -5.59 -15.52
N GLY A 39 -11.57 -6.22 -16.70
CA GLY A 39 -10.42 -6.06 -17.57
C GLY A 39 -10.13 -4.62 -18.03
N PHE A 40 -11.14 -3.77 -18.27
CA PHE A 40 -10.90 -2.36 -18.61
C PHE A 40 -10.28 -1.58 -17.46
N PHE A 41 -10.77 -1.79 -16.25
CA PHE A 41 -10.15 -1.18 -15.06
C PHE A 41 -8.67 -1.58 -14.94
N VAL A 42 -8.36 -2.86 -15.15
CA VAL A 42 -6.98 -3.36 -15.10
C VAL A 42 -6.10 -2.66 -16.13
N LEU A 43 -6.56 -2.53 -17.39
CA LEU A 43 -5.79 -1.83 -18.44
C LEU A 43 -5.55 -0.36 -18.10
N ILE A 44 -6.57 0.37 -17.65
CA ILE A 44 -6.47 1.78 -17.30
C ILE A 44 -5.55 1.96 -16.06
N TYR A 45 -5.65 1.06 -15.09
CA TYR A 45 -4.76 1.01 -13.93
C TYR A 45 -3.28 0.85 -14.35
N LEU A 46 -2.98 -0.12 -15.22
CA LEU A 46 -1.62 -0.33 -15.74
C LEU A 46 -1.10 0.89 -16.50
N PHE A 47 -1.95 1.53 -17.30
CA PHE A 47 -1.61 2.78 -17.97
C PHE A 47 -1.21 3.87 -16.98
N PHE A 48 -2.02 4.12 -15.94
CA PHE A 48 -1.71 5.14 -14.93
C PHE A 48 -0.52 4.77 -14.06
N LEU A 49 -0.32 3.50 -13.77
CA LEU A 49 0.87 3.05 -13.04
C LEU A 49 2.16 3.43 -13.79
N ILE A 50 2.17 3.28 -15.12
CA ILE A 50 3.33 3.62 -15.96
C ILE A 50 3.51 5.14 -16.03
N ILE A 51 2.44 5.89 -16.31
CA ILE A 51 2.56 7.34 -16.55
C ILE A 51 2.63 8.19 -15.27
N LEU A 52 2.04 7.73 -14.16
CA LEU A 52 2.06 8.44 -12.88
C LEU A 52 2.97 7.77 -11.86
N GLY A 53 2.77 6.48 -11.61
CA GLY A 53 3.44 5.76 -10.52
C GLY A 53 4.95 5.72 -10.67
N ILE A 54 5.45 5.22 -11.81
CA ILE A 54 6.91 5.09 -12.05
C ILE A 54 7.63 6.44 -12.01
N PRO A 55 7.15 7.52 -12.66
CA PRO A 55 7.78 8.84 -12.56
C PRO A 55 7.86 9.38 -11.14
N VAL A 56 6.76 9.35 -10.38
CA VAL A 56 6.73 9.85 -8.99
C VAL A 56 7.65 9.04 -8.10
N MET A 57 7.63 7.70 -8.21
CA MET A 57 8.52 6.82 -7.46
C MET A 57 10.00 7.13 -7.75
N THR A 58 10.35 7.35 -9.02
CA THR A 58 11.72 7.71 -9.42
C THR A 58 12.16 9.03 -8.80
N MET A 59 11.25 10.01 -8.70
CA MET A 59 11.50 11.28 -8.02
C MET A 59 11.70 11.11 -6.51
N GLU A 60 10.86 10.33 -5.84
CA GLU A 60 11.02 10.04 -4.41
C GLU A 60 12.35 9.34 -4.12
N PHE A 61 12.70 8.29 -4.87
CA PHE A 61 14.00 7.63 -4.73
C PHE A 61 15.17 8.59 -4.95
N SER A 62 15.08 9.45 -5.98
CA SER A 62 16.11 10.42 -6.30
C SER A 62 16.36 11.40 -5.15
N LEU A 63 15.31 11.96 -4.58
CA LEU A 63 15.42 12.90 -3.46
C LEU A 63 15.96 12.22 -2.19
N GLY A 64 15.52 10.99 -1.93
CA GLY A 64 16.05 10.18 -0.83
C GLY A 64 17.54 9.93 -0.99
N ARG A 65 17.99 9.49 -2.19
CA ARG A 65 19.38 9.20 -2.49
C ARG A 65 20.27 10.45 -2.49
N ALA A 66 19.77 11.56 -3.04
CA ALA A 66 20.52 12.82 -3.08
C ALA A 66 20.73 13.41 -1.68
N SER A 67 19.72 13.32 -0.80
CA SER A 67 19.80 13.89 0.55
C SER A 67 20.48 12.98 1.56
N GLN A 68 20.42 11.66 1.37
CA GLN A 68 20.81 10.65 2.37
C GLN A 68 20.11 10.88 3.74
N LYS A 69 18.87 11.44 3.69
CA LYS A 69 18.05 11.78 4.86
C LYS A 69 16.66 11.15 4.74
N SER A 70 15.96 11.09 5.88
CA SER A 70 14.55 10.74 5.92
C SER A 70 13.68 11.85 5.32
N PRO A 71 12.41 11.55 4.95
CA PRO A 71 11.50 12.52 4.34
C PRO A 71 11.39 13.84 5.12
N VAL A 72 11.44 13.80 6.44
CA VAL A 72 11.32 14.99 7.29
C VAL A 72 12.51 15.94 7.18
N ARG A 73 13.68 15.46 6.77
CA ARG A 73 14.92 16.25 6.63
C ARG A 73 15.36 16.45 5.18
N LEU A 74 14.91 15.60 4.25
CA LEU A 74 15.39 15.64 2.87
C LEU A 74 15.17 17.02 2.19
N TYR A 75 14.03 17.65 2.45
CA TYR A 75 13.74 18.97 1.86
C TYR A 75 14.69 20.04 2.39
N ARG A 76 14.94 20.07 3.71
CA ARG A 76 15.88 21.04 4.31
C ARG A 76 17.29 20.91 3.77
N GLU A 77 17.70 19.68 3.38
CA GLU A 77 19.02 19.43 2.79
C GLU A 77 19.11 19.90 1.34
N LEU A 78 18.00 19.78 0.58
CA LEU A 78 17.99 19.98 -0.86
C LEU A 78 17.35 21.29 -1.32
N GLU A 79 16.54 21.94 -0.47
CA GLU A 79 15.78 23.13 -0.84
C GLU A 79 16.67 24.39 -0.98
N PRO A 80 16.31 25.32 -1.88
CA PRO A 80 16.96 26.62 -1.96
C PRO A 80 16.76 27.42 -0.67
N LYS A 81 17.76 28.23 -0.30
CA LYS A 81 17.69 29.08 0.89
C LYS A 81 16.44 30.00 0.83
N GLY A 82 15.71 30.06 1.95
CA GLY A 82 14.50 30.87 2.08
C GLY A 82 13.21 30.24 1.54
N SER A 83 13.26 29.03 0.99
CA SER A 83 12.06 28.30 0.60
C SER A 83 11.40 27.59 1.80
N LYS A 84 10.18 27.07 1.59
CA LYS A 84 9.38 26.43 2.65
C LYS A 84 9.00 24.97 2.29
N TRP A 85 9.73 24.33 1.40
CA TRP A 85 9.44 22.95 1.00
C TRP A 85 9.54 21.95 2.15
N HIS A 86 10.37 22.23 3.15
CA HIS A 86 10.54 21.41 4.35
C HIS A 86 9.24 21.19 5.15
N ILE A 87 8.20 22.02 4.98
CA ILE A 87 6.90 21.82 5.62
C ILE A 87 6.31 20.46 5.18
N HIS A 88 6.47 20.10 3.89
CA HIS A 88 5.99 18.83 3.38
C HIS A 88 6.64 17.63 4.08
N GLY A 89 7.90 17.71 4.48
CA GLY A 89 8.55 16.64 5.24
C GLY A 89 7.83 16.31 6.56
N SER A 90 7.32 17.32 7.26
CA SER A 90 6.54 17.12 8.48
C SER A 90 5.15 16.57 8.18
N LEU A 91 4.51 17.03 7.10
CA LEU A 91 3.22 16.49 6.64
C LEU A 91 3.34 15.02 6.20
N ALA A 92 4.43 14.67 5.52
CA ALA A 92 4.71 13.29 5.13
C ALA A 92 4.88 12.37 6.35
N MET A 93 5.58 12.83 7.38
CA MET A 93 5.71 12.08 8.64
C MET A 93 4.35 11.89 9.32
N ALA A 94 3.54 12.94 9.42
CA ALA A 94 2.17 12.85 9.98
C ALA A 94 1.30 11.89 9.16
N GLY A 95 1.41 11.93 7.82
CA GLY A 95 0.71 11.01 6.92
C GLY A 95 1.08 9.54 7.15
N ASN A 96 2.35 9.25 7.44
CA ASN A 96 2.78 7.90 7.78
C ASN A 96 2.18 7.40 9.12
N TYR A 97 2.06 8.28 10.14
CA TYR A 97 1.34 7.94 11.36
C TYR A 97 -0.13 7.67 11.08
N LEU A 98 -0.80 8.57 10.36
CA LEU A 98 -2.22 8.45 10.05
C LEU A 98 -2.52 7.18 9.24
N LEU A 99 -1.68 6.86 8.24
CA LEU A 99 -1.78 5.59 7.50
C LEU A 99 -1.72 4.39 8.45
N MET A 100 -0.75 4.38 9.37
CA MET A 100 -0.57 3.24 10.26
C MET A 100 -1.64 3.12 11.35
N MET A 101 -2.38 4.19 11.68
CA MET A 101 -3.46 4.14 12.67
C MET A 101 -4.52 3.09 12.28
N PHE A 102 -4.97 3.07 11.04
CA PHE A 102 -5.93 2.05 10.59
C PHE A 102 -5.25 0.80 10.01
N TYR A 103 -4.08 0.95 9.37
CA TYR A 103 -3.42 -0.14 8.68
C TYR A 103 -2.96 -1.26 9.62
N THR A 104 -2.49 -0.89 10.83
CA THR A 104 -2.12 -1.87 11.87
C THR A 104 -3.34 -2.65 12.38
N THR A 105 -4.51 -2.01 12.48
CA THR A 105 -5.77 -2.64 12.85
C THR A 105 -6.21 -3.64 11.79
N VAL A 106 -6.19 -3.26 10.51
CA VAL A 106 -6.54 -4.17 9.40
C VAL A 106 -5.54 -5.33 9.28
N THR A 107 -4.25 -5.07 9.49
CA THR A 107 -3.23 -6.14 9.55
C THR A 107 -3.54 -7.11 10.71
N GLY A 108 -4.01 -6.60 11.85
CA GLY A 108 -4.49 -7.38 12.97
C GLY A 108 -5.68 -8.28 12.60
N TRP A 109 -6.62 -7.80 11.77
CA TRP A 109 -7.73 -8.64 11.26
C TRP A 109 -7.23 -9.79 10.41
N MET A 110 -6.26 -9.55 9.50
CA MET A 110 -5.65 -10.61 8.69
C MET A 110 -5.01 -11.70 9.56
N LEU A 111 -4.27 -11.29 10.59
CA LEU A 111 -3.65 -12.21 11.55
C LEU A 111 -4.71 -12.98 12.35
N SER A 112 -5.79 -12.34 12.81
CA SER A 112 -6.90 -12.99 13.50
C SER A 112 -7.59 -14.04 12.63
N TYR A 113 -7.78 -13.73 11.34
CA TYR A 113 -8.37 -14.66 10.39
C TYR A 113 -7.44 -15.83 10.04
N PHE A 114 -6.14 -15.59 9.97
CA PHE A 114 -5.17 -16.68 9.89
C PHE A 114 -5.33 -17.65 11.08
N VAL A 115 -5.31 -17.13 12.30
CA VAL A 115 -5.47 -17.95 13.51
C VAL A 115 -6.81 -18.69 13.51
N SER A 116 -7.90 -18.02 13.14
CA SER A 116 -9.24 -18.62 13.12
C SER A 116 -9.37 -19.71 12.05
N THR A 117 -8.82 -19.52 10.87
CA THR A 117 -8.82 -20.50 9.79
C THR A 117 -7.93 -21.69 10.13
N ALA A 118 -6.70 -21.43 10.59
CA ALA A 118 -5.75 -22.49 10.97
C ALA A 118 -6.22 -23.33 12.16
N SER A 119 -6.96 -22.74 13.09
CA SER A 119 -7.59 -23.48 14.19
C SER A 119 -8.84 -24.25 13.79
N GLY A 120 -9.35 -24.08 12.55
CA GLY A 120 -10.56 -24.73 12.06
C GLY A 120 -11.87 -24.11 12.55
N ARG A 121 -11.84 -22.87 13.10
CA ARG A 121 -13.04 -22.20 13.65
C ARG A 121 -14.14 -22.00 12.62
N PHE A 122 -13.80 -21.83 11.34
CA PHE A 122 -14.77 -21.58 10.27
C PHE A 122 -15.32 -22.87 9.63
N VAL A 123 -14.79 -24.04 9.97
CA VAL A 123 -15.22 -25.31 9.39
C VAL A 123 -16.69 -25.57 9.63
N GLY A 124 -17.46 -25.81 8.57
CA GLY A 124 -18.89 -26.05 8.61
C GLY A 124 -19.78 -24.82 8.83
N MET A 125 -19.19 -23.61 8.90
CA MET A 125 -19.97 -22.36 8.96
C MET A 125 -20.41 -21.94 7.57
N ASP A 126 -21.63 -21.41 7.47
CA ASP A 126 -22.16 -20.72 6.29
C ASP A 126 -21.71 -19.25 6.23
N SER A 127 -22.09 -18.55 5.17
CA SER A 127 -21.72 -17.14 4.93
C SER A 127 -22.27 -16.19 6.02
N GLU A 128 -23.48 -16.45 6.56
CA GLU A 128 -24.08 -15.65 7.61
C GLU A 128 -23.34 -15.82 8.94
N GLN A 129 -23.03 -17.07 9.30
CA GLN A 129 -22.26 -17.40 10.50
C GLN A 129 -20.85 -16.81 10.46
N ILE A 130 -20.16 -16.87 9.30
CA ILE A 130 -18.85 -16.25 9.11
C ILE A 130 -18.97 -14.72 9.20
N GLY A 131 -20.03 -14.12 8.61
CA GLY A 131 -20.33 -12.71 8.76
C GLY A 131 -20.54 -12.28 10.21
N ALA A 132 -21.26 -13.11 10.98
CA ALA A 132 -21.43 -12.89 12.43
C ALA A 132 -20.09 -12.97 13.19
N GLN A 133 -19.14 -13.82 12.76
CA GLN A 133 -17.80 -13.85 13.37
C GLN A 133 -17.01 -12.57 13.07
N PHE A 134 -17.10 -12.02 11.85
CA PHE A 134 -16.51 -10.72 11.52
C PHE A 134 -17.12 -9.61 12.36
N GLY A 135 -18.44 -9.57 12.47
CA GLY A 135 -19.14 -8.63 13.35
C GLY A 135 -18.72 -8.75 14.82
N LYS A 136 -18.54 -9.97 15.34
CA LYS A 136 -18.03 -10.19 16.71
C LYS A 136 -16.59 -9.70 16.87
N LEU A 137 -15.73 -9.87 15.86
CA LEU A 137 -14.37 -9.36 15.89
C LEU A 137 -14.37 -7.83 15.96
N THR A 138 -15.09 -7.15 15.06
CA THR A 138 -15.11 -5.68 14.98
C THR A 138 -15.83 -5.03 16.14
N ALA A 139 -16.85 -5.69 16.71
CA ALA A 139 -17.55 -5.23 17.91
C ALA A 139 -16.79 -5.47 19.23
N ASN A 140 -15.68 -6.23 19.19
CA ASN A 140 -14.88 -6.52 20.39
C ASN A 140 -13.56 -5.73 20.39
N PRO A 141 -13.53 -4.55 21.05
CA PRO A 141 -12.34 -3.69 21.06
C PRO A 141 -11.14 -4.36 21.73
N GLN A 142 -11.34 -5.25 22.70
CA GLN A 142 -10.26 -5.95 23.40
C GLN A 142 -9.53 -6.92 22.44
N LEU A 143 -10.29 -7.70 21.65
CA LEU A 143 -9.76 -8.64 20.69
C LEU A 143 -9.06 -7.92 19.54
N MET A 144 -9.66 -6.85 19.03
CA MET A 144 -9.03 -6.01 18.00
C MET A 144 -7.72 -5.40 18.50
N THR A 145 -7.73 -4.85 19.73
CA THR A 145 -6.53 -4.28 20.36
C THR A 145 -5.44 -5.33 20.53
N LEU A 146 -5.78 -6.55 20.96
CA LEU A 146 -4.80 -7.63 21.10
C LEU A 146 -4.02 -7.89 19.80
N TYR A 147 -4.74 -8.08 18.68
CA TYR A 147 -4.08 -8.35 17.40
C TYR A 147 -3.33 -7.12 16.86
N MET A 148 -3.84 -5.91 17.03
CA MET A 148 -3.12 -4.68 16.68
C MET A 148 -1.84 -4.54 17.50
N VAL A 149 -1.89 -4.79 18.81
CA VAL A 149 -0.71 -4.73 19.71
C VAL A 149 0.37 -5.73 19.28
N ILE A 150 -0.02 -6.96 18.91
CA ILE A 150 0.92 -7.96 18.39
C ILE A 150 1.61 -7.42 17.13
N VAL A 151 0.85 -6.89 16.16
CA VAL A 151 1.39 -6.33 14.92
C VAL A 151 2.36 -5.19 15.21
N VAL A 152 1.99 -4.25 16.06
CA VAL A 152 2.80 -3.06 16.39
C VAL A 152 4.08 -3.45 17.11
N ILE A 153 3.99 -4.27 18.17
CA ILE A 153 5.16 -4.68 18.95
C ILE A 153 6.13 -5.50 18.11
N VAL A 154 5.64 -6.51 17.37
CA VAL A 154 6.49 -7.34 16.52
C VAL A 154 7.14 -6.50 15.41
N GLY A 155 6.40 -5.58 14.79
CA GLY A 155 6.92 -4.69 13.75
C GLY A 155 8.05 -3.81 14.26
N PHE A 156 7.84 -3.08 15.37
CA PHE A 156 8.90 -2.23 15.95
C PHE A 156 10.06 -3.04 16.53
N ALA A 157 9.83 -4.24 17.06
CA ALA A 157 10.89 -5.12 17.53
C ALA A 157 11.83 -5.54 16.38
N ILE A 158 11.26 -5.93 15.22
CA ILE A 158 12.05 -6.26 14.02
C ILE A 158 12.85 -5.04 13.53
N CYS A 159 12.23 -3.87 13.45
CA CYS A 159 12.90 -2.64 13.04
C CYS A 159 13.98 -2.21 14.02
N ALA A 160 13.80 -2.44 15.34
CA ALA A 160 14.78 -2.10 16.37
C ALA A 160 16.10 -2.89 16.28
N VAL A 161 16.06 -4.11 15.70
CA VAL A 161 17.25 -4.95 15.44
C VAL A 161 18.23 -4.27 14.46
N GLY A 162 17.71 -3.47 13.52
CA GLY A 162 18.49 -2.73 12.52
C GLY A 162 18.04 -2.96 11.10
N LEU A 163 18.57 -2.17 10.18
CA LEU A 163 18.18 -2.20 8.77
C LEU A 163 18.52 -3.56 8.13
N GLN A 164 19.75 -4.02 8.23
CA GLN A 164 20.22 -5.22 7.52
C GLN A 164 19.77 -6.53 8.19
N ASN A 165 19.99 -6.65 9.50
CA ASN A 165 19.77 -7.90 10.23
C ASN A 165 18.30 -8.08 10.68
N GLY A 166 17.56 -6.99 10.86
CA GLY A 166 16.13 -7.01 11.18
C GLY A 166 15.28 -6.87 9.92
N LEU A 167 15.10 -5.64 9.47
CA LEU A 167 14.16 -5.29 8.41
C LEU A 167 14.44 -6.01 7.09
N GLU A 168 15.64 -5.86 6.51
CA GLU A 168 15.98 -6.45 5.20
C GLU A 168 15.87 -7.98 5.21
N ARG A 169 16.39 -8.62 6.26
CA ARG A 169 16.37 -10.09 6.37
C ARG A 169 14.95 -10.64 6.49
N VAL A 170 14.14 -10.04 7.36
CA VAL A 170 12.74 -10.49 7.59
C VAL A 170 11.91 -10.22 6.35
N THR A 171 12.00 -9.02 5.75
CA THR A 171 11.23 -8.69 4.55
C THR A 171 11.58 -9.58 3.37
N LYS A 172 12.87 -9.90 3.16
CA LYS A 172 13.27 -10.87 2.13
C LYS A 172 12.60 -12.24 2.31
N GLY A 173 12.62 -12.78 3.54
CA GLY A 173 11.98 -14.07 3.85
C GLY A 173 10.47 -14.01 3.62
N MET A 174 9.82 -12.99 4.14
CA MET A 174 8.37 -12.79 4.00
C MET A 174 7.96 -12.61 2.55
N MET A 175 8.63 -11.76 1.78
CA MET A 175 8.31 -11.51 0.37
C MET A 175 8.53 -12.75 -0.49
N THR A 176 9.59 -13.53 -0.25
CA THR A 176 9.79 -14.79 -0.95
C THR A 176 8.68 -15.79 -0.62
N ALA A 177 8.32 -15.95 0.65
CA ALA A 177 7.23 -16.83 1.06
C ALA A 177 5.88 -16.37 0.47
N LEU A 178 5.61 -15.07 0.50
CA LEU A 178 4.42 -14.45 -0.10
C LEU A 178 4.30 -14.80 -1.58
N LEU A 179 5.36 -14.60 -2.36
CA LEU A 179 5.36 -14.90 -3.80
C LEU A 179 5.15 -16.39 -4.07
N CYS A 180 5.78 -17.28 -3.29
CA CYS A 180 5.58 -18.73 -3.42
C CYS A 180 4.14 -19.14 -3.10
N ILE A 181 3.58 -18.67 -1.99
CA ILE A 181 2.20 -18.99 -1.58
C ILE A 181 1.21 -18.48 -2.63
N MET A 182 1.41 -17.24 -3.08
CA MET A 182 0.55 -16.60 -4.08
C MET A 182 0.54 -17.38 -5.40
N LEU A 183 1.70 -17.83 -5.89
CA LEU A 183 1.78 -18.65 -7.10
C LEU A 183 1.03 -19.97 -6.95
N VAL A 184 1.19 -20.65 -5.81
CA VAL A 184 0.46 -21.90 -5.51
C VAL A 184 -1.05 -21.65 -5.50
N LEU A 185 -1.51 -20.60 -4.84
CA LEU A 185 -2.93 -20.26 -4.79
C LEU A 185 -3.48 -19.85 -6.16
N ALA A 186 -2.73 -19.05 -6.95
CA ALA A 186 -3.14 -18.64 -8.28
C ALA A 186 -3.26 -19.85 -9.24
N VAL A 187 -2.29 -20.75 -9.22
CA VAL A 187 -2.35 -22.00 -10.00
C VAL A 187 -3.55 -22.83 -9.58
N TYR A 188 -3.76 -23.03 -8.28
CA TYR A 188 -4.91 -23.78 -7.79
C TYR A 188 -6.25 -23.16 -8.24
N SER A 189 -6.40 -21.83 -8.17
CA SER A 189 -7.64 -21.15 -8.52
C SER A 189 -8.03 -21.28 -9.99
N VAL A 190 -7.07 -21.45 -10.90
CA VAL A 190 -7.31 -21.65 -12.34
C VAL A 190 -7.99 -22.99 -12.65
N PHE A 191 -7.85 -23.98 -11.75
CA PHE A 191 -8.48 -25.31 -11.90
C PHE A 191 -9.88 -25.41 -11.28
N LEU A 192 -10.43 -24.33 -10.74
CA LEU A 192 -11.80 -24.32 -10.21
C LEU A 192 -12.84 -24.32 -11.35
N ASP A 193 -14.01 -24.90 -11.14
CA ASP A 193 -15.04 -25.09 -12.17
C ASP A 193 -15.52 -23.78 -12.83
N GLY A 194 -15.61 -22.67 -12.10
CA GLY A 194 -15.98 -21.35 -12.61
C GLY A 194 -14.80 -20.46 -13.02
N ALA A 195 -13.59 -21.02 -13.09
CA ALA A 195 -12.37 -20.23 -13.32
C ALA A 195 -12.39 -19.49 -14.67
N LYS A 196 -12.93 -20.11 -15.73
CA LYS A 196 -12.96 -19.52 -17.07
C LYS A 196 -13.75 -18.22 -17.11
N GLU A 197 -14.94 -18.19 -16.50
CA GLU A 197 -15.81 -17.02 -16.43
C GLU A 197 -15.17 -15.92 -15.57
N GLY A 198 -14.57 -16.28 -14.43
CA GLY A 198 -13.86 -15.35 -13.54
C GLY A 198 -12.64 -14.72 -14.23
N LEU A 199 -11.84 -15.52 -14.94
CA LEU A 199 -10.70 -15.05 -15.72
C LEU A 199 -11.14 -14.17 -16.90
N ALA A 200 -12.22 -14.54 -17.60
CA ALA A 200 -12.78 -13.73 -18.69
C ALA A 200 -13.24 -12.36 -18.17
N PHE A 201 -13.97 -12.30 -17.04
CA PHE A 201 -14.37 -11.06 -16.40
C PHE A 201 -13.16 -10.18 -16.07
N TYR A 202 -12.13 -10.78 -15.48
CA TYR A 202 -10.98 -10.06 -14.93
C TYR A 202 -9.99 -9.59 -16.00
N LEU A 203 -9.76 -10.41 -17.04
CA LEU A 203 -8.69 -10.17 -18.02
C LEU A 203 -9.21 -9.65 -19.39
N VAL A 204 -10.48 -9.94 -19.73
CA VAL A 204 -11.04 -9.52 -21.01
C VAL A 204 -11.77 -8.19 -20.86
N PRO A 205 -11.30 -7.11 -21.51
CA PRO A 205 -11.95 -5.81 -21.45
C PRO A 205 -13.36 -5.82 -22.05
N SER A 206 -14.37 -5.37 -21.32
CA SER A 206 -15.75 -5.20 -21.79
C SER A 206 -16.15 -3.74 -21.85
N PHE A 207 -16.33 -3.20 -23.06
CA PHE A 207 -16.78 -1.81 -23.27
C PHE A 207 -18.20 -1.57 -22.75
N GLU A 208 -19.06 -2.58 -22.80
CA GLU A 208 -20.43 -2.49 -22.31
C GLU A 208 -20.45 -2.25 -20.81
N LYS A 209 -19.75 -3.07 -20.04
CA LYS A 209 -19.63 -2.90 -18.58
C LYS A 209 -19.03 -1.55 -18.19
N MET A 210 -18.02 -1.09 -18.93
CA MET A 210 -17.42 0.22 -18.66
C MET A 210 -18.42 1.37 -18.90
N LYS A 211 -19.29 1.28 -19.91
CA LYS A 211 -20.34 2.28 -20.16
C LYS A 211 -21.44 2.25 -19.10
N GLU A 212 -21.88 1.07 -18.66
CA GLU A 212 -22.87 0.90 -17.60
C GLU A 212 -22.43 1.54 -16.29
N ILE A 213 -21.16 1.35 -15.90
CA ILE A 213 -20.57 1.90 -14.67
C ILE A 213 -20.28 3.41 -14.82
N GLY A 214 -20.06 3.86 -16.03
CA GLY A 214 -19.64 5.22 -16.36
C GLY A 214 -18.12 5.32 -16.54
N ILE A 215 -17.70 5.70 -17.73
CA ILE A 215 -16.27 5.78 -18.12
C ILE A 215 -15.45 6.62 -17.14
N GLY A 216 -16.01 7.76 -16.72
CA GLY A 216 -15.35 8.66 -15.76
C GLY A 216 -15.04 7.97 -14.42
N ASN A 217 -15.99 7.20 -13.89
CA ASN A 217 -15.83 6.49 -12.63
C ASN A 217 -14.73 5.42 -12.72
N VAL A 218 -14.69 4.67 -13.82
CA VAL A 218 -13.68 3.63 -14.07
C VAL A 218 -12.28 4.25 -14.16
N VAL A 219 -12.14 5.35 -14.91
CA VAL A 219 -10.88 6.07 -15.10
C VAL A 219 -10.37 6.61 -13.75
N VAL A 220 -11.22 7.29 -12.99
CA VAL A 220 -10.86 7.86 -11.68
C VAL A 220 -10.52 6.76 -10.67
N GLY A 221 -11.31 5.70 -10.63
CA GLY A 221 -11.03 4.56 -9.76
C GLY A 221 -9.68 3.90 -10.05
N ALA A 222 -9.39 3.63 -11.32
CA ALA A 222 -8.11 3.03 -11.75
C ALA A 222 -6.91 3.94 -11.45
N MET A 223 -7.08 5.22 -11.62
CA MET A 223 -6.09 6.25 -11.39
C MET A 223 -5.77 6.39 -9.88
N ASN A 224 -6.82 6.44 -9.03
CA ASN A 224 -6.64 6.45 -7.57
C ASN A 224 -5.93 5.20 -7.08
N GLN A 225 -6.27 4.03 -7.65
CA GLN A 225 -5.62 2.78 -7.30
C GLN A 225 -4.13 2.79 -7.68
N ALA A 226 -3.74 3.40 -8.81
CA ALA A 226 -2.34 3.48 -9.23
C ALA A 226 -1.46 4.31 -8.26
N PHE A 227 -2.01 5.35 -7.62
CA PHE A 227 -1.30 6.09 -6.57
C PHE A 227 -1.22 5.30 -5.26
N PHE A 228 -2.35 4.72 -4.88
CA PHE A 228 -2.46 4.01 -3.61
C PHE A 228 -1.53 2.80 -3.55
N THR A 229 -1.47 2.00 -4.63
CA THR A 229 -0.72 0.74 -4.65
C THR A 229 0.78 0.94 -4.37
N LEU A 230 1.38 2.04 -4.85
CA LEU A 230 2.81 2.32 -4.70
C LEU A 230 3.16 3.13 -3.43
N SER A 231 2.18 3.46 -2.58
CA SER A 231 2.37 4.24 -1.34
C SER A 231 3.14 5.55 -1.57
N LEU A 232 2.85 6.27 -2.68
CA LEU A 232 3.54 7.49 -3.07
C LEU A 232 3.00 8.73 -2.35
N GLY A 233 3.82 9.76 -2.23
CA GLY A 233 3.43 11.06 -1.69
C GLY A 233 3.75 11.28 -0.21
N ILE A 234 3.94 10.22 0.57
CA ILE A 234 4.29 10.31 2.00
C ILE A 234 5.77 10.02 2.28
N GLY A 235 6.60 9.97 1.22
CA GLY A 235 8.04 9.76 1.33
C GLY A 235 8.46 8.34 1.68
N SER A 236 7.57 7.36 1.55
CA SER A 236 7.89 5.95 1.81
C SER A 236 8.97 5.43 0.88
N MET A 237 8.96 5.83 -0.39
CA MET A 237 10.00 5.48 -1.33
C MET A 237 11.27 6.32 -1.13
N ALA A 238 11.14 7.57 -0.67
CA ALA A 238 12.29 8.42 -0.39
C ALA A 238 13.19 7.85 0.72
N ILE A 239 12.61 7.22 1.76
CA ILE A 239 13.41 6.59 2.81
C ILE A 239 14.28 5.46 2.23
N PHE A 240 13.73 4.61 1.35
CA PHE A 240 14.50 3.54 0.72
C PHE A 240 15.53 4.07 -0.28
N GLY A 241 15.19 5.14 -1.00
CA GLY A 241 16.16 5.89 -1.82
C GLY A 241 17.39 6.34 -1.00
N SER A 242 17.20 6.72 0.27
CA SER A 242 18.31 7.13 1.14
C SER A 242 19.24 5.98 1.58
N TYR A 243 18.88 4.74 1.33
CA TYR A 243 19.66 3.54 1.68
C TYR A 243 20.37 2.89 0.48
N ILE A 244 20.14 3.40 -0.74
CA ILE A 244 20.73 2.86 -1.98
C ILE A 244 22.01 3.63 -2.39
N ASP A 245 22.97 2.90 -2.92
CA ASP A 245 24.18 3.45 -3.51
C ASP A 245 23.93 4.00 -4.94
N LYS A 246 24.96 4.67 -5.49
CA LYS A 246 24.90 5.32 -6.80
C LYS A 246 25.28 4.40 -7.98
N ASP A 247 25.35 3.11 -7.75
CA ASP A 247 25.74 2.12 -8.77
C ASP A 247 24.72 1.93 -9.90
N ARG A 248 23.45 2.29 -9.62
CA ARG A 248 22.31 2.06 -10.51
C ARG A 248 21.49 3.32 -10.75
N ALA A 249 21.05 3.48 -11.99
CA ALA A 249 20.07 4.49 -12.36
C ALA A 249 18.69 4.14 -11.80
N LEU A 250 17.99 5.15 -11.25
CA LEU A 250 16.80 4.93 -10.43
C LEU A 250 15.53 4.57 -11.22
N LEU A 251 15.44 4.98 -12.50
CA LEU A 251 14.30 4.61 -13.33
C LEU A 251 14.15 3.08 -13.47
N GLY A 252 15.27 2.37 -13.69
CA GLY A 252 15.24 0.91 -13.76
C GLY A 252 14.81 0.25 -12.44
N GLU A 253 15.24 0.80 -11.31
CA GLU A 253 14.84 0.30 -9.98
C GLU A 253 13.36 0.57 -9.70
N SER A 254 12.85 1.74 -10.08
CA SER A 254 11.41 2.06 -9.99
C SER A 254 10.55 1.12 -10.83
N ILE A 255 11.00 0.80 -12.05
CA ILE A 255 10.31 -0.17 -12.91
C ILE A 255 10.30 -1.57 -12.26
N ASN A 256 11.44 -2.02 -11.70
CA ASN A 256 11.49 -3.33 -11.04
C ASN A 256 10.52 -3.43 -9.85
N VAL A 257 10.42 -2.39 -9.05
CA VAL A 257 9.47 -2.32 -7.93
C VAL A 257 8.04 -2.32 -8.45
N ALA A 258 7.72 -1.48 -9.45
CA ALA A 258 6.38 -1.40 -10.03
C ALA A 258 5.95 -2.72 -10.71
N VAL A 259 6.87 -3.41 -11.40
CA VAL A 259 6.59 -4.72 -12.00
C VAL A 259 6.27 -5.76 -10.95
N LEU A 260 7.02 -5.79 -9.84
CA LEU A 260 6.77 -6.75 -8.76
C LEU A 260 5.45 -6.44 -8.03
N ASP A 261 5.16 -5.17 -7.78
CA ASP A 261 3.90 -4.69 -7.22
C ASP A 261 2.70 -5.10 -8.09
N THR A 262 2.79 -4.80 -9.38
CA THR A 262 1.76 -5.15 -10.37
C THR A 262 1.55 -6.65 -10.48
N PHE A 263 2.64 -7.42 -10.47
CA PHE A 263 2.58 -8.87 -10.51
C PHE A 263 1.76 -9.43 -9.34
N VAL A 264 1.99 -8.93 -8.13
CA VAL A 264 1.20 -9.35 -6.95
C VAL A 264 -0.25 -8.90 -7.07
N ALA A 265 -0.53 -7.68 -7.51
CA ALA A 265 -1.90 -7.20 -7.72
C ALA A 265 -2.66 -8.07 -8.74
N LEU A 266 -2.03 -8.37 -9.89
CA LEU A 266 -2.63 -9.21 -10.92
C LEU A 266 -2.86 -10.65 -10.43
N CYS A 267 -1.89 -11.25 -9.74
CA CYS A 267 -2.05 -12.59 -9.18
C CYS A 267 -3.14 -12.65 -8.10
N SER A 268 -3.31 -11.59 -7.30
CA SER A 268 -4.41 -11.53 -6.33
C SER A 268 -5.79 -11.59 -7.03
N GLY A 269 -5.94 -10.93 -8.17
CA GLY A 269 -7.12 -11.08 -9.01
C GLY A 269 -7.29 -12.50 -9.57
N LEU A 270 -6.18 -13.14 -10.02
CA LEU A 270 -6.21 -14.53 -10.48
C LEU A 270 -6.61 -15.53 -9.38
N ILE A 271 -6.39 -15.19 -8.12
CA ILE A 271 -6.85 -16.01 -6.97
C ILE A 271 -8.34 -15.77 -6.70
N ILE A 272 -8.76 -14.50 -6.66
CA ILE A 272 -10.06 -14.09 -6.13
C ILE A 272 -11.17 -14.28 -7.16
N PHE A 273 -11.01 -13.82 -8.42
CA PHE A 273 -12.08 -13.86 -9.41
C PHE A 273 -12.51 -15.29 -9.79
N PRO A 274 -11.60 -16.23 -10.10
CA PRO A 274 -12.01 -17.61 -10.31
C PRO A 274 -12.78 -18.21 -9.14
N ALA A 275 -12.31 -17.95 -7.92
CA ALA A 275 -12.99 -18.44 -6.72
C ALA A 275 -14.40 -17.85 -6.56
N CYS A 276 -14.58 -16.53 -6.74
CA CYS A 276 -15.89 -15.89 -6.64
C CYS A 276 -16.88 -16.43 -7.69
N PHE A 277 -16.45 -16.54 -8.93
CA PHE A 277 -17.32 -17.04 -10.02
C PHE A 277 -17.67 -18.52 -9.86
N SER A 278 -16.74 -19.34 -9.37
CA SER A 278 -17.01 -20.76 -9.09
C SER A 278 -18.11 -20.98 -8.03
N TYR A 279 -18.26 -20.03 -7.13
CA TYR A 279 -19.23 -20.12 -6.01
C TYR A 279 -20.37 -19.11 -6.11
N GLY A 280 -20.52 -18.42 -7.24
CA GLY A 280 -21.63 -17.48 -7.51
C GLY A 280 -21.65 -16.28 -6.56
N VAL A 281 -20.49 -15.77 -6.13
CA VAL A 281 -20.37 -14.69 -5.15
C VAL A 281 -20.02 -13.38 -5.85
N GLU A 282 -20.68 -12.29 -5.41
CA GLU A 282 -20.37 -10.94 -5.91
C GLU A 282 -18.97 -10.46 -5.53
N VAL A 283 -18.25 -10.00 -6.54
CA VAL A 283 -16.86 -9.52 -6.40
C VAL A 283 -16.74 -8.07 -5.92
N SER A 284 -17.86 -7.36 -5.77
CA SER A 284 -17.92 -5.91 -5.45
C SER A 284 -18.18 -5.61 -3.97
N SER A 285 -18.10 -6.58 -3.08
CA SER A 285 -18.58 -6.45 -1.69
C SER A 285 -17.58 -5.89 -0.67
N GLY A 286 -16.48 -5.27 -1.09
CA GLY A 286 -15.50 -4.60 -0.19
C GLY A 286 -14.86 -5.54 0.84
N PRO A 287 -14.78 -5.14 2.13
CA PRO A 287 -14.22 -5.99 3.20
C PRO A 287 -14.90 -7.34 3.33
N LYS A 288 -16.21 -7.42 3.02
CA LYS A 288 -16.97 -8.67 3.06
C LYS A 288 -16.39 -9.73 2.14
N LEU A 289 -15.83 -9.33 0.99
CA LEU A 289 -15.18 -10.26 0.06
C LEU A 289 -14.08 -11.08 0.75
N ILE A 290 -13.19 -10.42 1.48
CA ILE A 290 -12.04 -11.08 2.13
C ILE A 290 -12.44 -11.81 3.42
N PHE A 291 -13.29 -11.18 4.24
CA PHE A 291 -13.54 -11.67 5.60
C PHE A 291 -14.80 -12.53 5.74
N ILE A 292 -15.66 -12.55 4.72
CA ILE A 292 -16.88 -13.37 4.74
C ILE A 292 -16.89 -14.33 3.58
N THR A 293 -16.76 -13.82 2.36
CA THR A 293 -16.90 -14.60 1.13
C THR A 293 -15.81 -15.63 0.95
N LEU A 294 -14.53 -15.23 1.01
CA LEU A 294 -13.42 -16.15 0.79
C LEU A 294 -13.33 -17.26 1.86
N PRO A 295 -13.50 -17.01 3.18
CA PRO A 295 -13.59 -18.08 4.16
C PRO A 295 -14.74 -19.06 3.89
N ASN A 296 -15.89 -18.58 3.42
CA ASN A 296 -17.00 -19.44 3.02
C ASN A 296 -16.64 -20.31 1.81
N ILE A 297 -15.99 -19.74 0.79
CA ILE A 297 -15.48 -20.49 -0.36
C ILE A 297 -14.52 -21.58 0.09
N PHE A 298 -13.56 -21.26 0.96
CA PHE A 298 -12.61 -22.27 1.47
C PHE A 298 -13.30 -23.42 2.19
N ASN A 299 -14.42 -23.20 2.88
CA ASN A 299 -15.18 -24.26 3.53
C ASN A 299 -15.75 -25.33 2.56
N HIS A 300 -15.99 -24.93 1.30
CA HIS A 300 -16.50 -25.85 0.26
C HIS A 300 -15.38 -26.54 -0.53
N LEU A 301 -14.11 -26.16 -0.31
CA LEU A 301 -12.98 -26.74 -1.03
C LEU A 301 -12.42 -27.98 -0.31
N PRO A 302 -11.95 -29.00 -1.07
CA PRO A 302 -11.07 -30.03 -0.51
C PRO A 302 -9.85 -29.39 0.14
N LEU A 303 -9.50 -29.78 1.37
CA LEU A 303 -8.43 -29.17 2.16
C LEU A 303 -8.61 -27.65 2.38
N GLY A 304 -9.83 -27.15 2.42
CA GLY A 304 -10.13 -25.70 2.50
C GLY A 304 -9.49 -25.01 3.71
N ARG A 305 -9.34 -25.72 4.84
CA ARG A 305 -8.59 -25.21 5.99
C ARG A 305 -7.12 -24.91 5.65
N LEU A 306 -6.48 -25.74 4.83
CA LEU A 306 -5.11 -25.49 4.37
C LEU A 306 -5.05 -24.29 3.42
N TRP A 307 -5.91 -24.27 2.39
CA TRP A 307 -5.95 -23.18 1.42
C TRP A 307 -6.30 -21.84 2.04
N GLY A 308 -7.28 -21.80 2.92
CA GLY A 308 -7.65 -20.61 3.67
C GLY A 308 -6.53 -20.13 4.60
N SER A 309 -5.83 -21.04 5.28
CA SER A 309 -4.68 -20.68 6.11
C SER A 309 -3.54 -20.08 5.28
N LEU A 310 -3.20 -20.69 4.15
CA LEU A 310 -2.18 -20.16 3.22
C LEU A 310 -2.57 -18.79 2.67
N PHE A 311 -3.86 -18.60 2.33
CA PHE A 311 -4.36 -17.32 1.87
C PHE A 311 -4.21 -16.23 2.94
N PHE A 312 -4.62 -16.48 4.18
CA PHE A 312 -4.49 -15.47 5.24
C PHE A 312 -3.04 -15.26 5.71
N VAL A 313 -2.13 -16.24 5.57
CA VAL A 313 -0.68 -16.02 5.72
C VAL A 313 -0.18 -15.07 4.63
N PHE A 314 -0.55 -15.32 3.37
CA PHE A 314 -0.22 -14.45 2.25
C PHE A 314 -0.70 -13.00 2.50
N MET A 315 -1.98 -12.84 2.89
CA MET A 315 -2.56 -11.53 3.21
C MET A 315 -1.84 -10.85 4.38
N THR A 316 -1.55 -11.59 5.45
CA THR A 316 -0.83 -11.08 6.63
C THR A 316 0.58 -10.63 6.25
N PHE A 317 1.31 -11.39 5.44
CA PHE A 317 2.65 -11.02 5.01
C PHE A 317 2.65 -9.78 4.10
N ALA A 318 1.68 -9.68 3.18
CA ALA A 318 1.50 -8.50 2.34
C ALA A 318 1.25 -7.25 3.19
N ALA A 319 0.31 -7.31 4.12
CA ALA A 319 0.02 -6.18 5.02
C ALA A 319 1.20 -5.85 5.93
N PHE A 320 1.83 -6.85 6.52
CA PHE A 320 2.91 -6.67 7.49
C PHE A 320 4.20 -6.14 6.86
N SER A 321 4.50 -6.46 5.59
CA SER A 321 5.65 -5.89 4.88
C SER A 321 5.55 -4.37 4.73
N THR A 322 4.36 -3.84 4.44
CA THR A 322 4.09 -2.39 4.42
C THR A 322 4.23 -1.78 5.83
N VAL A 323 3.70 -2.45 6.86
CA VAL A 323 3.86 -2.00 8.27
C VAL A 323 5.34 -1.84 8.61
N LEU A 324 6.17 -2.84 8.32
CA LEU A 324 7.61 -2.78 8.58
C LEU A 324 8.29 -1.63 7.84
N ALA A 325 7.93 -1.41 6.59
CA ALA A 325 8.48 -0.36 5.75
C ALA A 325 8.16 1.05 6.29
N ILE A 326 6.90 1.28 6.69
CA ILE A 326 6.46 2.57 7.24
C ILE A 326 7.02 2.77 8.67
N PHE A 327 7.13 1.73 9.49
CA PHE A 327 7.76 1.83 10.80
C PHE A 327 9.23 2.23 10.69
N GLU A 328 9.96 1.69 9.70
CA GLU A 328 11.32 2.13 9.40
C GLU A 328 11.38 3.62 9.02
N ASN A 329 10.42 4.08 8.21
CA ASN A 329 10.31 5.49 7.84
C ASN A 329 10.11 6.36 9.09
N LEU A 330 9.17 6.01 9.98
CA LEU A 330 8.90 6.73 11.23
C LEU A 330 10.13 6.74 12.17
N ILE A 331 10.78 5.60 12.34
CA ILE A 331 12.02 5.50 13.15
C ILE A 331 13.09 6.42 12.59
N SER A 332 13.31 6.39 11.28
CA SER A 332 14.31 7.21 10.61
C SER A 332 14.00 8.71 10.69
N CYS A 333 12.74 9.10 10.52
CA CYS A 333 12.29 10.47 10.70
C CYS A 333 12.55 10.94 12.15
N THR A 334 12.17 10.12 13.13
CA THR A 334 12.40 10.44 14.56
C THR A 334 13.88 10.57 14.88
N ARG A 335 14.73 9.68 14.36
CA ARG A 335 16.19 9.74 14.54
C ARG A 335 16.79 11.01 13.92
N ASP A 336 16.36 11.37 12.73
CA ASP A 336 16.87 12.57 12.03
C ASP A 336 16.43 13.86 12.74
N ILE A 337 15.26 13.90 13.40
CA ILE A 337 14.79 15.07 14.17
C ILE A 337 15.52 15.18 15.51
N THR A 338 15.57 14.07 16.25
CA THR A 338 15.93 14.07 17.68
C THR A 338 17.38 13.69 17.96
N GLY A 339 18.05 13.02 17.00
CA GLY A 339 19.38 12.43 17.22
C GLY A 339 19.37 11.16 18.10
N TRP A 340 18.21 10.60 18.41
CA TRP A 340 18.10 9.43 19.28
C TRP A 340 18.66 8.16 18.65
N SER A 341 19.05 7.21 19.52
CA SER A 341 19.40 5.87 19.06
C SER A 341 18.19 5.16 18.42
N ARG A 342 18.44 4.21 17.51
CA ARG A 342 17.42 3.40 16.87
C ARG A 342 16.47 2.74 17.89
N LYS A 343 17.03 2.14 18.95
CA LYS A 343 16.23 1.48 20.00
C LYS A 343 15.28 2.45 20.71
N LYS A 344 15.78 3.64 21.11
CA LYS A 344 14.96 4.66 21.76
C LYS A 344 13.86 5.17 20.82
N ALA A 345 14.19 5.46 19.57
CA ALA A 345 13.23 5.88 18.56
C ALA A 345 12.16 4.80 18.30
N SER A 346 12.56 3.52 18.23
CA SER A 346 11.62 2.41 18.04
C SER A 346 10.64 2.29 19.22
N VAL A 347 11.11 2.37 20.46
CA VAL A 347 10.23 2.27 21.65
C VAL A 347 9.24 3.44 21.70
N VAL A 348 9.70 4.67 21.47
CA VAL A 348 8.82 5.85 21.51
C VAL A 348 7.78 5.79 20.40
N ASN A 349 8.18 5.43 19.16
CA ASN A 349 7.23 5.27 18.05
C ASN A 349 6.27 4.10 18.28
N CYS A 350 6.71 3.01 18.92
CA CYS A 350 5.85 1.89 19.29
C CYS A 350 4.74 2.34 20.25
N ILE A 351 5.10 3.06 21.33
CA ILE A 351 4.12 3.58 22.29
C ILE A 351 3.18 4.58 21.62
N ALA A 352 3.71 5.49 20.81
CA ALA A 352 2.88 6.44 20.05
C ALA A 352 1.89 5.72 19.14
N MET A 353 2.33 4.69 18.41
CA MET A 353 1.48 3.93 17.49
C MET A 353 0.40 3.15 18.22
N LEU A 354 0.70 2.53 19.37
CA LEU A 354 -0.30 1.84 20.19
C LEU A 354 -1.43 2.78 20.63
N ILE A 355 -1.08 4.02 21.00
CA ILE A 355 -2.07 5.03 21.39
C ILE A 355 -2.84 5.54 20.18
N LEU A 356 -2.15 5.91 19.11
CA LEU A 356 -2.74 6.51 17.91
C LEU A 356 -3.62 5.54 17.10
N SER A 357 -3.42 4.22 17.21
CA SER A 357 -4.30 3.23 16.56
C SER A 357 -5.60 2.96 17.32
N MET A 358 -5.74 3.43 18.57
CA MET A 358 -6.96 3.21 19.37
C MET A 358 -8.21 3.87 18.78
N PRO A 359 -8.19 5.12 18.25
CA PRO A 359 -9.36 5.73 17.63
C PRO A 359 -10.00 4.88 16.53
N CYS A 360 -9.18 4.28 15.65
CA CYS A 360 -9.66 3.35 14.62
C CYS A 360 -10.45 2.19 15.24
N ILE A 361 -9.92 1.53 16.27
CA ILE A 361 -10.57 0.40 16.96
C ILE A 361 -11.85 0.84 17.65
N LEU A 362 -11.81 1.96 18.38
CA LEU A 362 -12.98 2.49 19.10
C LEU A 362 -14.09 2.95 18.15
N GLY A 363 -13.75 3.36 16.94
CA GLY A 363 -14.70 3.70 15.88
C GLY A 363 -15.66 2.57 15.50
N PHE A 364 -15.25 1.31 15.69
CA PHE A 364 -16.13 0.14 15.48
C PHE A 364 -16.98 -0.24 16.69
N SER A 365 -16.77 0.38 17.86
CA SER A 365 -17.43 0.00 19.10
C SER A 365 -17.94 1.22 19.88
N VAL A 366 -17.14 1.75 20.80
CA VAL A 366 -17.53 2.83 21.73
C VAL A 366 -17.84 4.14 20.98
N TRP A 367 -17.14 4.42 19.89
CA TRP A 367 -17.33 5.63 19.07
C TRP A 367 -18.03 5.35 17.73
N SER A 368 -18.77 4.23 17.62
CA SER A 368 -19.52 3.86 16.40
C SER A 368 -20.60 4.88 15.99
N GLY A 369 -21.02 5.75 16.92
CA GLY A 369 -21.91 6.88 16.60
C GLY A 369 -21.25 8.04 15.86
N PHE A 370 -19.90 8.08 15.77
CA PHE A 370 -19.18 9.06 14.96
C PHE A 370 -19.09 8.58 13.51
N GLN A 371 -19.92 9.14 12.66
CA GLN A 371 -20.11 8.76 11.26
C GLN A 371 -19.76 9.94 10.32
N PRO A 372 -18.48 10.17 10.04
CA PRO A 372 -18.00 11.39 9.38
C PRO A 372 -18.53 11.58 7.94
N PHE A 373 -18.90 10.50 7.26
CA PHE A 373 -19.39 10.52 5.88
C PHE A 373 -20.85 10.05 5.74
N GLY A 374 -21.60 10.03 6.85
CA GLY A 374 -22.97 9.56 6.90
C GLY A 374 -23.09 8.13 7.41
N GLU A 375 -24.32 7.59 7.36
CA GLU A 375 -24.69 6.31 7.96
C GLU A 375 -23.80 5.16 7.46
N GLY A 376 -23.27 4.38 8.40
CA GLY A 376 -22.38 3.24 8.14
C GLY A 376 -20.91 3.59 8.02
N SER A 377 -20.51 4.87 7.98
CA SER A 377 -19.10 5.27 8.02
C SER A 377 -18.55 5.28 9.45
N ASN A 378 -17.23 5.22 9.58
CA ASN A 378 -16.55 5.18 10.86
C ASN A 378 -15.21 5.94 10.82
N ILE A 379 -14.43 5.92 11.90
CA ILE A 379 -13.14 6.61 12.01
C ILE A 379 -12.12 6.08 10.99
N MET A 380 -12.11 4.77 10.71
CA MET A 380 -11.21 4.18 9.72
C MET A 380 -11.45 4.78 8.33
N ASP A 381 -12.72 5.03 7.96
CA ASP A 381 -13.05 5.63 6.67
C ASP A 381 -12.53 7.08 6.58
N LEU A 382 -12.56 7.82 7.69
CA LEU A 382 -11.98 9.17 7.77
C LEU A 382 -10.45 9.14 7.65
N GLU A 383 -9.80 8.19 8.32
CA GLU A 383 -8.35 8.01 8.26
C GLU A 383 -7.90 7.61 6.85
N ASP A 384 -8.57 6.63 6.22
CA ASP A 384 -8.29 6.22 4.83
C ASP A 384 -8.57 7.38 3.85
N PHE A 385 -9.66 8.12 4.00
CA PHE A 385 -9.95 9.29 3.17
C PHE A 385 -8.82 10.33 3.27
N ALA A 386 -8.42 10.70 4.47
CA ALA A 386 -7.36 11.69 4.67
C ALA A 386 -6.02 11.25 4.06
N VAL A 387 -5.68 9.97 4.13
CA VAL A 387 -4.49 9.42 3.51
C VAL A 387 -4.66 9.30 2.00
N SER A 388 -5.64 8.52 1.54
CA SER A 388 -5.76 8.09 0.13
C SER A 388 -6.19 9.22 -0.80
N ASN A 389 -7.10 10.10 -0.34
CA ASN A 389 -7.67 11.16 -1.17
C ASN A 389 -7.00 12.52 -0.99
N VAL A 390 -6.28 12.75 0.13
CA VAL A 390 -5.65 14.03 0.41
C VAL A 390 -4.13 13.93 0.42
N LEU A 391 -3.56 13.15 1.34
CA LEU A 391 -2.11 13.19 1.58
C LEU A 391 -1.28 12.54 0.47
N LEU A 392 -1.71 11.41 -0.08
CA LEU A 392 -0.98 10.74 -1.16
C LEU A 392 -0.96 11.59 -2.45
N PRO A 393 -2.09 12.11 -2.97
CA PRO A 393 -2.07 12.94 -4.17
C PRO A 393 -1.32 14.26 -3.97
N LEU A 394 -1.60 15.00 -2.90
CA LEU A 394 -0.94 16.29 -2.63
C LEU A 394 0.56 16.10 -2.37
N GLY A 395 0.94 15.08 -1.64
CA GLY A 395 2.34 14.76 -1.40
C GLY A 395 3.07 14.40 -2.68
N SER A 396 2.45 13.58 -3.54
CA SER A 396 2.99 13.26 -4.88
C SER A 396 3.17 14.50 -5.73
N LEU A 397 2.19 15.42 -5.71
CA LEU A 397 2.28 16.71 -6.39
C LEU A 397 3.48 17.52 -5.89
N VAL A 398 3.70 17.58 -4.57
CA VAL A 398 4.83 18.31 -3.98
C VAL A 398 6.16 17.68 -4.41
N PHE A 399 6.29 16.36 -4.42
CA PHE A 399 7.49 15.68 -4.91
C PHE A 399 7.78 16.01 -6.38
N VAL A 400 6.74 15.97 -7.24
CA VAL A 400 6.87 16.30 -8.67
C VAL A 400 7.29 17.76 -8.86
N LEU A 401 6.60 18.72 -8.22
CA LEU A 401 6.92 20.13 -8.31
C LEU A 401 8.32 20.43 -7.78
N PHE A 402 8.72 19.81 -6.66
CA PHE A 402 10.06 20.02 -6.10
C PHE A 402 11.17 19.53 -7.04
N CYS A 403 10.97 18.39 -7.73
CA CYS A 403 11.93 17.87 -8.69
C CYS A 403 11.96 18.63 -10.03
N THR A 404 10.87 19.33 -10.41
CA THR A 404 10.76 19.87 -11.76
C THR A 404 10.86 21.39 -11.81
N CYS A 405 10.44 22.12 -10.76
CA CYS A 405 10.45 23.58 -10.77
C CYS A 405 11.82 24.17 -10.40
N ARG A 406 12.10 25.38 -10.89
CA ARG A 406 13.35 26.10 -10.62
C ARG A 406 13.52 26.56 -9.16
N TYR A 407 12.44 26.63 -8.41
CA TYR A 407 12.42 27.03 -6.98
C TYR A 407 12.49 25.83 -6.03
N GLY A 408 12.71 24.61 -6.56
CA GLY A 408 12.92 23.39 -5.81
C GLY A 408 14.30 22.81 -6.05
N PHE A 409 14.41 21.49 -6.01
CA PHE A 409 15.61 20.72 -6.37
C PHE A 409 15.95 20.92 -7.85
N GLY A 410 14.93 20.96 -8.71
CA GLY A 410 14.99 21.32 -10.11
C GLY A 410 15.33 20.13 -11.02
N TRP A 411 14.86 20.23 -12.28
CA TRP A 411 14.97 19.16 -13.29
C TRP A 411 16.39 18.67 -13.53
N LYS A 412 17.38 19.59 -13.61
CA LYS A 412 18.77 19.23 -13.89
C LYS A 412 19.36 18.36 -12.79
N LYS A 413 19.25 18.77 -11.53
CA LYS A 413 19.76 18.01 -10.39
C LYS A 413 19.03 16.67 -10.23
N PHE A 414 17.69 16.67 -10.45
CA PHE A 414 16.90 15.45 -10.45
C PHE A 414 17.39 14.43 -11.47
N THR A 415 17.59 14.85 -12.75
CA THR A 415 18.02 13.94 -13.80
C THR A 415 19.47 13.52 -13.65
N GLU A 416 20.36 14.39 -13.17
CA GLU A 416 21.75 14.02 -12.83
C GLU A 416 21.76 12.92 -11.78
N GLU A 417 21.01 13.10 -10.68
CA GLU A 417 20.92 12.10 -9.61
C GLU A 417 20.23 10.82 -10.08
N ALA A 418 19.06 10.91 -10.71
CA ALA A 418 18.29 9.75 -11.16
C ALA A 418 19.04 8.88 -12.18
N ASN A 419 19.87 9.51 -13.01
CA ASN A 419 20.62 8.88 -14.09
C ASN A 419 22.05 8.44 -13.69
N GLU A 420 22.45 8.67 -12.45
CA GLU A 420 23.74 8.23 -11.94
C GLU A 420 23.77 6.70 -11.80
N GLY A 421 24.85 6.08 -12.26
CA GLY A 421 25.03 4.64 -12.27
C GLY A 421 24.56 3.95 -13.56
N LYS A 422 24.56 2.61 -13.52
CA LYS A 422 24.21 1.74 -14.67
C LYS A 422 22.70 1.46 -14.70
N GLY A 423 22.12 1.40 -15.91
CA GLY A 423 20.71 0.99 -16.10
C GLY A 423 19.92 1.98 -16.95
N LEU A 424 18.58 1.87 -16.87
CA LEU A 424 17.66 2.74 -17.60
C LEU A 424 17.69 4.14 -17.03
N LYS A 425 17.85 5.12 -17.90
CA LYS A 425 17.96 6.54 -17.56
C LYS A 425 16.66 7.28 -17.87
N VAL A 426 16.35 8.30 -17.10
CA VAL A 426 15.24 9.23 -17.37
C VAL A 426 15.55 10.00 -18.65
N PRO A 427 14.72 9.86 -19.71
CA PRO A 427 14.98 10.53 -20.97
C PRO A 427 14.66 12.04 -20.87
N ASN A 428 15.46 12.88 -21.54
CA ASN A 428 15.26 14.34 -21.50
C ASN A 428 13.92 14.79 -22.12
N TRP A 429 13.37 14.03 -23.09
CA TRP A 429 12.09 14.37 -23.70
C TRP A 429 10.91 14.30 -22.71
N THR A 430 11.04 13.54 -21.60
CA THR A 430 10.02 13.45 -20.57
C THR A 430 9.89 14.73 -19.73
N ARG A 431 10.80 15.69 -19.86
CA ARG A 431 10.79 16.94 -19.08
C ARG A 431 9.46 17.67 -19.18
N GLY A 432 8.95 17.89 -20.40
CA GLY A 432 7.68 18.60 -20.61
C GLY A 432 6.51 17.89 -19.95
N TYR A 433 6.47 16.55 -20.09
CA TYR A 433 5.47 15.72 -19.44
C TYR A 433 5.54 15.84 -17.91
N MET A 434 6.71 15.60 -17.32
CA MET A 434 6.87 15.58 -15.85
C MET A 434 6.72 16.97 -15.22
N THR A 435 6.99 18.05 -15.98
CA THR A 435 6.89 19.42 -15.46
C THR A 435 5.47 19.99 -15.53
N TYR A 436 4.70 19.66 -16.56
CA TYR A 436 3.41 20.28 -16.82
C TYR A 436 2.23 19.31 -16.80
N VAL A 437 2.34 18.17 -17.49
CA VAL A 437 1.23 17.23 -17.66
C VAL A 437 1.00 16.41 -16.40
N LEU A 438 2.05 15.85 -15.83
CA LEU A 438 1.97 15.03 -14.61
C LEU A 438 1.38 15.81 -13.41
N PRO A 439 1.83 17.03 -13.06
CA PRO A 439 1.17 17.82 -12.01
C PRO A 439 -0.30 18.10 -12.29
N LEU A 440 -0.65 18.43 -13.55
CA LEU A 440 -2.04 18.69 -13.93
C LEU A 440 -2.92 17.46 -13.72
N ILE A 441 -2.45 16.27 -14.13
CA ILE A 441 -3.17 15.02 -13.89
C ILE A 441 -3.38 14.79 -12.40
N ILE A 442 -2.35 14.99 -11.57
CA ILE A 442 -2.45 14.81 -10.11
C ILE A 442 -3.46 15.80 -9.51
N ILE A 443 -3.47 17.07 -9.95
CA ILE A 443 -4.44 18.07 -9.48
C ILE A 443 -5.87 17.65 -9.85
N VAL A 444 -6.09 17.22 -11.08
CA VAL A 444 -7.42 16.74 -11.53
C VAL A 444 -7.87 15.57 -10.67
N LEU A 445 -6.98 14.61 -10.41
CA LEU A 445 -7.24 13.47 -9.55
C LEU A 445 -7.65 13.87 -8.14
N PHE A 446 -6.87 14.76 -7.55
CA PHE A 446 -7.14 15.28 -6.23
C PHE A 446 -8.53 15.92 -6.14
N ILE A 447 -8.86 16.80 -7.11
CA ILE A 447 -10.16 17.48 -7.15
C ILE A 447 -11.30 16.46 -7.31
N VAL A 448 -11.20 15.55 -8.29
CA VAL A 448 -12.26 14.56 -8.56
C VAL A 448 -12.39 13.55 -7.42
N GLY A 449 -11.28 13.20 -6.75
CA GLY A 449 -11.28 12.31 -5.60
C GLY A 449 -11.94 12.90 -4.35
N ILE A 450 -11.99 14.22 -4.23
CA ILE A 450 -12.58 14.90 -3.06
C ILE A 450 -14.07 15.26 -3.27
N ILE A 451 -14.47 15.65 -4.48
CA ILE A 451 -15.84 16.11 -4.79
C ILE A 451 -16.94 15.19 -4.23
N PRO A 452 -16.90 13.85 -4.39
CA PRO A 452 -17.99 12.98 -3.93
C PRO A 452 -18.26 13.02 -2.42
N PHE A 453 -17.28 13.44 -1.62
CA PHE A 453 -17.40 13.54 -0.16
C PHE A 453 -18.07 14.82 0.31
N PHE A 454 -18.11 15.85 -0.54
CA PHE A 454 -18.70 17.16 -0.23
C PHE A 454 -20.00 17.46 -0.99
N THR A 455 -20.40 16.59 -1.94
CA THR A 455 -21.60 16.76 -2.78
C THR A 455 -22.73 15.78 -2.43
N LYS A 456 -22.58 15.03 -1.32
CA LYS A 456 -23.63 14.16 -0.78
C LYS A 456 -24.61 14.93 0.08
#